data_8eeb9ca0aa1eb18369dfdb241b19428e
#
_entry.id   8eeb9ca0aa1eb18369dfdb241b19428e
#
_cell.length_a   1.000
_cell.length_b   1.000
_cell.length_c   1.000
_cell.angle_alpha   90.00
_cell.angle_beta   90.00
_cell.angle_gamma   90.00
#
_symmetry.space_group_name_H-M   'P 1'
#
loop_
_entity.id
_entity.type
_entity.pdbx_description
1 polymer ?
#
loop_
_entity_poly.entity_id
_entity_poly.type
_entity_poly.pdbx_seq_one_letter_code
_entity_poly.pdbx_strand_id
1 'polypeptide(L)'
;MTNAQHSNENLTIHLNVKDYAIWRTGYDGREKSRVSAGITNGRVFRRAEDQNDVVILQDVADVAKARTWLASDEMKAAMEKSGVVGSPNVRFAAAA
;
A
#
# COMPACT_ATOMS: atom_id res chain seq x y z
N MET A 1 10.73 -26.79 -1.24
CA MET A 1 10.46 -26.39 -1.08
C MET A 1 10.31 -25.63 -1.13
N THR A 2 10.09 -25.28 -1.09
CA THR A 2 9.81 -24.58 -0.95
C THR A 2 9.48 -23.78 -1.11
N ASN A 3 9.04 -23.49 -1.14
CA ASN A 3 8.60 -22.66 -1.18
C ASN A 3 8.16 -21.87 -0.96
N ALA A 4 7.90 -22.19 -0.81
CA ALA A 4 7.19 -21.46 -0.53
C ALA A 4 7.31 -20.49 0.10
N GLN A 5 7.69 -20.33 0.35
CA GLN A 5 7.80 -19.54 0.88
C GLN A 5 7.55 -18.52 0.71
N HIS A 6 7.37 -18.37 0.09
CA HIS A 6 7.05 -17.38 -0.17
C HIS A 6 6.10 -17.02 0.04
N SER A 7 6.25 -17.18 0.36
CA SER A 7 5.34 -16.78 0.94
C SER A 7 4.55 -15.59 0.65
N ASN A 8 3.45 -15.73 0.43
CA ASN A 8 2.54 -14.68 0.11
C ASN A 8 2.00 -14.08 1.38
N GLU A 9 2.72 -13.11 1.84
CA GLU A 9 2.20 -12.32 2.93
C GLU A 9 1.32 -11.23 2.36
N ASN A 10 0.42 -10.72 3.18
CA ASN A 10 -0.51 -9.68 2.79
C ASN A 10 -0.10 -8.37 3.44
N LEU A 11 -0.28 -7.29 2.70
CA LEU A 11 -0.10 -5.95 3.20
C LEU A 11 -1.44 -5.23 3.12
N THR A 12 -1.95 -4.81 4.26
CA THR A 12 -3.17 -4.01 4.34
C THR A 12 -2.80 -2.61 4.78
N ILE A 13 -3.24 -1.62 4.02
CA ILE A 13 -3.02 -0.22 4.35
C ILE A 13 -4.37 0.46 4.45
N HIS A 14 -4.63 1.08 5.60
CA HIS A 14 -5.83 1.89 5.82
C HIS A 14 -5.41 3.34 5.95
N LEU A 15 -5.96 4.21 5.12
CA LEU A 15 -5.58 5.62 5.14
C LEU A 15 -6.76 6.51 4.78
N ASN A 16 -6.65 7.78 5.18
CA ASN A 16 -7.61 8.81 4.82
C ASN A 16 -6.95 9.77 3.85
N VAL A 17 -7.72 10.25 2.87
CA VAL A 17 -7.21 11.17 1.86
C VAL A 17 -8.13 12.37 1.76
N LYS A 18 -7.58 13.49 1.27
CA LYS A 18 -8.36 14.70 1.06
C LYS A 18 -9.27 14.59 -0.15
N ASP A 19 -8.76 13.92 -1.19
CA ASP A 19 -9.48 13.77 -2.46
C ASP A 19 -9.06 12.45 -3.09
N TYR A 20 -9.99 11.52 -3.18
CA TYR A 20 -9.71 10.18 -3.67
C TYR A 20 -9.14 10.19 -5.10
N ALA A 21 -9.69 11.01 -5.98
CA ALA A 21 -9.26 11.01 -7.38
C ALA A 21 -7.79 11.43 -7.51
N ILE A 22 -7.39 12.42 -6.73
CA ILE A 22 -5.99 12.87 -6.73
C ILE A 22 -5.09 11.77 -6.14
N TRP A 23 -5.50 11.18 -5.02
CA TRP A 23 -4.75 10.10 -4.41
C TRP A 23 -4.62 8.91 -5.37
N ARG A 24 -5.71 8.54 -6.03
CA ARG A 24 -5.71 7.38 -6.93
C ARG A 24 -4.76 7.58 -8.11
N THR A 25 -4.71 8.79 -8.66
CA THR A 25 -3.78 9.11 -9.74
C THR A 25 -2.34 8.87 -9.29
N GLY A 26 -2.00 9.31 -8.08
CA GLY A 26 -0.66 9.07 -7.53
C GLY A 26 -0.40 7.60 -7.26
N TYR A 27 -1.38 6.90 -6.73
CA TYR A 27 -1.26 5.46 -6.45
C TYR A 27 -0.99 4.69 -7.75
N ASP A 28 -1.77 4.95 -8.79
CA ASP A 28 -1.60 4.27 -10.08
C ASP A 28 -0.25 4.59 -10.70
N GLY A 29 0.22 5.81 -10.56
CA GLY A 29 1.51 6.24 -11.10
C GLY A 29 2.71 5.59 -10.44
N ARG A 30 2.53 4.99 -9.26
CA ARG A 30 3.62 4.34 -8.53
C ARG A 30 3.62 2.82 -8.67
N GLU A 31 2.88 2.28 -9.61
CA GLU A 31 2.77 0.82 -9.76
C GLU A 31 4.13 0.16 -9.97
N LYS A 32 4.95 0.72 -10.85
CA LYS A 32 6.27 0.14 -11.11
C LYS A 32 7.13 0.11 -9.85
N SER A 33 7.07 1.16 -9.07
CA SER A 33 7.83 1.26 -7.83
C SER A 33 7.35 0.21 -6.81
N ARG A 34 6.03 0.02 -6.71
CA ARG A 34 5.46 -1.02 -5.84
C ARG A 34 5.92 -2.41 -6.25
N VAL A 35 5.84 -2.71 -7.55
CA VAL A 35 6.26 -4.02 -8.06
C VAL A 35 7.73 -4.26 -7.76
N SER A 36 8.57 -3.25 -7.94
CA SER A 36 10.00 -3.35 -7.62
C SER A 36 10.23 -3.62 -6.14
N ALA A 37 9.32 -3.18 -5.29
CA ALA A 37 9.40 -3.43 -3.85
C ALA A 37 8.75 -4.77 -3.45
N GLY A 38 8.29 -5.55 -4.43
CA GLY A 38 7.67 -6.85 -4.17
C GLY A 38 6.22 -6.76 -3.75
N ILE A 39 5.57 -5.63 -4.01
CA ILE A 39 4.17 -5.40 -3.65
C ILE A 39 3.32 -5.49 -4.93
N THR A 40 2.44 -6.47 -4.98
CA THR A 40 1.66 -6.77 -6.19
C THR A 40 0.20 -7.01 -5.87
N ASN A 41 -0.60 -7.18 -6.92
CA ASN A 41 -2.02 -7.53 -6.82
C ASN A 41 -2.79 -6.56 -5.92
N GLY A 42 -2.61 -5.27 -6.17
CA GLY A 42 -3.26 -4.23 -5.38
C GLY A 42 -4.75 -4.16 -5.67
N ARG A 43 -5.54 -4.15 -4.58
CA ARG A 43 -6.99 -3.95 -4.65
C ARG A 43 -7.34 -2.81 -3.72
N VAL A 44 -8.09 -1.85 -4.23
CA VAL A 44 -8.42 -0.64 -3.49
C VAL A 44 -9.91 -0.62 -3.19
N PHE A 45 -10.23 -0.41 -1.92
CA PHE A 45 -11.61 -0.31 -1.46
C PHE A 45 -11.82 1.05 -0.79
N ARG A 46 -13.03 1.55 -0.88
CA ARG A 46 -13.41 2.79 -0.22
C ARG A 46 -14.56 2.48 0.72
N ARG A 47 -14.56 3.11 1.86
CA ARG A 47 -15.63 2.92 2.81
C ARG A 47 -16.93 3.52 2.26
N ALA A 48 -18.04 2.78 2.43
CA ALA A 48 -19.31 3.21 1.86
C ALA A 48 -19.79 4.55 2.42
N GLU A 49 -19.53 4.80 3.71
CA GLU A 49 -19.97 6.02 4.38
C GLU A 49 -19.01 7.19 4.18
N ASP A 50 -17.78 6.94 3.76
CA ASP A 50 -16.78 7.97 3.58
C ASP A 50 -15.81 7.54 2.48
N GLN A 51 -16.02 8.08 1.29
CA GLN A 51 -15.25 7.67 0.11
C GLN A 51 -13.80 8.13 0.15
N ASN A 52 -13.42 8.95 1.12
CA ASN A 52 -12.04 9.34 1.34
C ASN A 52 -11.35 8.47 2.38
N ASP A 53 -12.04 7.46 2.88
CA ASP A 53 -11.50 6.46 3.79
C ASP A 53 -11.18 5.23 2.93
N VAL A 54 -9.88 4.94 2.76
CA VAL A 54 -9.40 4.01 1.74
C VAL A 54 -8.70 2.82 2.40
N VAL A 55 -9.00 1.63 1.90
CA VAL A 55 -8.32 0.40 2.32
C VAL A 55 -7.68 -0.23 1.09
N ILE A 56 -6.39 -0.57 1.20
CA ILE A 56 -5.65 -1.22 0.12
C ILE A 56 -5.22 -2.60 0.59
N LEU A 57 -5.53 -3.63 -0.20
CA LEU A 57 -5.06 -5.00 0.03
C LEU A 57 -4.06 -5.35 -1.05
N GLN A 58 -2.90 -5.87 -0.65
CA GLN A 58 -1.83 -6.19 -1.58
C GLN A 58 -1.12 -7.46 -1.15
N ASP A 59 -0.48 -8.14 -2.09
CA ASP A 59 0.39 -9.27 -1.82
C ASP A 59 1.83 -8.77 -1.70
N VAL A 60 2.61 -9.40 -0.84
CA VAL A 60 4.00 -9.00 -0.58
C VAL A 60 4.90 -10.22 -0.67
N ALA A 61 5.92 -10.13 -1.54
CA ALA A 61 6.89 -11.21 -1.70
C ALA A 61 8.01 -11.13 -0.65
N ASP A 62 8.34 -9.91 -0.18
CA ASP A 62 9.44 -9.69 0.75
C ASP A 62 9.06 -8.54 1.69
N VAL A 63 8.71 -8.89 2.92
CA VAL A 63 8.25 -7.93 3.91
C VAL A 63 9.32 -6.89 4.24
N ALA A 64 10.57 -7.30 4.39
CA ALA A 64 11.65 -6.37 4.73
C ALA A 64 11.82 -5.32 3.64
N LYS A 65 11.78 -5.76 2.38
CA LYS A 65 11.90 -4.85 1.24
C LYS A 65 10.72 -3.89 1.17
N ALA A 66 9.52 -4.40 1.40
CA ALA A 66 8.32 -3.58 1.40
C ALA A 66 8.35 -2.54 2.52
N ARG A 67 8.79 -2.93 3.72
CA ARG A 67 8.92 -1.99 4.84
C ARG A 67 9.90 -0.87 4.52
N THR A 68 11.03 -1.21 3.92
CA THR A 68 12.03 -0.21 3.54
C THR A 68 11.45 0.79 2.55
N TRP A 69 10.74 0.29 1.55
CA TRP A 69 10.12 1.14 0.56
C TRP A 69 9.06 2.06 1.17
N LEU A 70 8.19 1.51 2.03
CA LEU A 70 7.14 2.30 2.68
C LEU A 70 7.70 3.39 3.58
N ALA A 71 8.88 3.16 4.16
CA ALA A 71 9.52 4.13 5.06
C ALA A 71 10.43 5.11 4.32
N SER A 72 10.55 4.99 3.01
CA SER A 72 11.47 5.83 2.24
C SER A 72 11.01 7.29 2.18
N ASP A 73 11.98 8.18 1.95
CA ASP A 73 11.65 9.59 1.76
C ASP A 73 10.79 9.82 0.53
N GLU A 74 11.00 9.00 -0.50
CA GLU A 74 10.18 9.04 -1.71
C GLU A 74 8.71 8.81 -1.38
N MET A 75 8.42 7.81 -0.53
CA MET A 75 7.05 7.51 -0.15
C MET A 75 6.45 8.58 0.76
N LYS A 76 7.25 9.16 1.65
CA LYS A 76 6.78 10.27 2.49
C LYS A 76 6.35 11.45 1.62
N ALA A 77 7.19 11.82 0.65
CA ALA A 77 6.88 12.92 -0.25
C ALA A 77 5.65 12.58 -1.11
N ALA A 78 5.54 11.33 -1.56
CA ALA A 78 4.41 10.90 -2.37
C ALA A 78 3.09 10.97 -1.61
N MET A 79 3.10 10.59 -0.34
CA MET A 79 1.90 10.65 0.50
C MET A 79 1.45 12.08 0.73
N GLU A 80 2.39 12.98 1.00
CA GLU A 80 2.07 14.40 1.16
C GLU A 80 1.45 14.96 -0.13
N LYS A 81 2.08 14.68 -1.24
CA LYS A 81 1.64 15.17 -2.55
C LYS A 81 0.27 14.63 -2.92
N SER A 82 -0.01 13.39 -2.54
CA SER A 82 -1.28 12.73 -2.86
C SER A 82 -2.40 13.07 -1.87
N GLY A 83 -2.12 13.88 -0.85
CA GLY A 83 -3.13 14.34 0.09
C GLY A 83 -3.53 13.33 1.15
N VAL A 84 -2.60 12.47 1.57
CA VAL A 84 -2.85 11.56 2.68
C VAL A 84 -2.94 12.35 3.98
N VAL A 85 -3.98 12.10 4.76
CA VAL A 85 -4.25 12.80 6.02
C VAL A 85 -3.82 11.90 7.17
N GLY A 86 -2.96 12.42 8.05
CA GLY A 86 -2.48 11.66 9.19
C GLY A 86 -1.54 10.54 8.78
N SER A 87 -1.36 9.56 9.65
CA SER A 87 -0.48 8.42 9.41
C SER A 87 -1.28 7.22 8.92
N PRO A 88 -0.87 6.59 7.82
CA PRO A 88 -1.52 5.36 7.37
C PRO A 88 -1.36 4.25 8.41
N ASN A 89 -2.36 3.41 8.51
CA ASN A 89 -2.28 2.20 9.33
C ASN A 89 -1.82 1.07 8.43
N VAL A 90 -0.62 0.55 8.70
CA VAL A 90 0.01 -0.47 7.86
C VAL A 90 0.09 -1.77 8.63
N ARG A 91 -0.39 -2.86 8.03
CA ARG A 91 -0.35 -4.19 8.65
C ARG A 91 0.14 -5.22 7.67
N PHE A 92 1.11 -6.02 8.12
CA PHE A 92 1.55 -7.20 7.39
C PHE A 92 0.97 -8.42 8.07
N ALA A 93 0.44 -9.35 7.27
CA ALA A 93 -0.14 -10.57 7.81
C ALA A 93 0.25 -11.76 6.94
N ALA A 94 0.62 -12.86 7.58
CA ALA A 94 0.93 -14.09 6.89
C ALA A 94 -0.31 -14.99 6.90
N ALA A 95 -0.42 -15.85 5.89
CA ALA A 95 -1.50 -16.83 5.86
C ALA A 95 -1.35 -17.80 7.04
N ALA A 96 -2.45 -18.05 7.71
CA ALA A 96 -2.45 -18.93 8.88
C ALA A 96 -2.48 -20.42 8.46
#